data_bfa84cf1b80660b8dcb5c0bdc73d3a38
#
_entry.id   bfa84cf1b80660b8dcb5c0bdc73d3a38
#
_cell.length_a   1.000
_cell.length_b   1.000
_cell.length_c   1.000
_cell.angle_alpha   90.00
_cell.angle_beta   90.00
_cell.angle_gamma   90.00
#
_symmetry.space_group_name_H-M   'P 1'
#
loop_
_entity.id
_entity.type
_entity.pdbx_description
1 polymer ?
#
loop_
_entity_poly.entity_id
_entity_poly.type
_entity_poly.pdbx_seq_one_letter_code
_entity_poly.pdbx_strand_id
1 'polypeptide(L)'
;MFKINKMKTLLTVFLLLQVCFLQAQTALDLQKCRSMALENSKKMAIAGQQALKANYDKKVYRANFFPKISAMGMYAYMQKDYSFKIDGGYLPTFVPDASGQLKPNYLIHPVTGKPVVGADGMPVFNQYAFMPDIALSLGLDHAYTVGGVLEQPLYMGGKIRSAFRMASLGVDMARLNIKYSRAEVITEVDEAYWQYLKVKELVLSASKYKEVVGELVKNLTDAYQTGMAFRNDLLKAQVKYNEAELMLQKARHGETLAGMNLCRIIGIDLYSDLQIRDSLQDGLTPGVLEGNPGIIGRPEYNLLEKEIELKKKQVDLTRSDFLPQLGISASYGYTDGITVNGTSDGM
;
A
#
# COMPACT_ATOMS: atom_id res chain seq x y z
N MET A 1 -49.50 1.09 -53.29
CA MET A 1 -49.40 2.25 -52.37
C MET A 1 -48.65 1.92 -51.07
N PHE A 2 -48.58 0.68 -50.63
CA PHE A 2 -47.96 0.28 -49.36
C PHE A 2 -46.41 0.23 -49.36
N LYS A 3 -45.73 0.10 -50.49
CA LYS A 3 -44.26 -0.03 -50.60
C LYS A 3 -43.51 1.32 -50.48
N ILE A 4 -44.17 2.41 -50.89
CA ILE A 4 -43.56 3.75 -50.89
C ILE A 4 -43.50 4.36 -49.46
N ASN A 5 -44.46 4.01 -48.59
CA ASN A 5 -44.46 4.50 -47.21
C ASN A 5 -43.37 3.84 -46.35
N LYS A 6 -43.08 2.53 -46.54
CA LYS A 6 -41.98 1.85 -45.82
C LYS A 6 -40.61 2.43 -46.21
N MET A 7 -40.42 2.83 -47.46
CA MET A 7 -39.15 3.39 -47.92
C MET A 7 -38.94 4.81 -47.38
N LYS A 8 -40.00 5.60 -47.23
CA LYS A 8 -39.93 6.92 -46.61
C LYS A 8 -39.67 6.83 -45.10
N THR A 9 -40.26 5.89 -44.39
CA THR A 9 -39.99 5.65 -42.97
C THR A 9 -38.59 5.11 -42.74
N LEU A 10 -38.04 4.27 -43.61
CA LEU A 10 -36.66 3.80 -43.53
C LEU A 10 -35.64 4.93 -43.76
N LEU A 11 -35.93 5.82 -44.71
CA LEU A 11 -35.11 6.99 -45.02
C LEU A 11 -35.11 8.02 -43.86
N THR A 12 -36.28 8.25 -43.23
CA THR A 12 -36.39 9.15 -42.07
C THR A 12 -35.72 8.59 -40.84
N VAL A 13 -35.78 7.28 -40.61
CA VAL A 13 -35.05 6.61 -39.52
C VAL A 13 -33.53 6.67 -39.77
N PHE A 14 -33.07 6.48 -40.99
CA PHE A 14 -31.67 6.61 -41.37
C PHE A 14 -31.15 8.04 -41.22
N LEU A 15 -31.98 9.04 -41.60
CA LEU A 15 -31.65 10.46 -41.42
C LEU A 15 -31.60 10.85 -39.91
N LEU A 16 -32.52 10.32 -39.09
CA LEU A 16 -32.53 10.49 -37.63
C LEU A 16 -31.33 9.82 -36.97
N LEU A 17 -30.88 8.65 -37.47
CA LEU A 17 -29.66 8.00 -36.98
C LEU A 17 -28.39 8.80 -37.30
N GLN A 18 -28.34 9.49 -38.46
CA GLN A 18 -27.19 10.36 -38.79
C GLN A 18 -27.13 11.62 -37.91
N VAL A 19 -28.24 12.14 -37.44
CA VAL A 19 -28.28 13.29 -36.52
C VAL A 19 -27.77 12.95 -35.14
N CYS A 20 -27.89 11.68 -34.68
CA CYS A 20 -27.29 11.21 -33.43
C CYS A 20 -25.75 11.10 -33.46
N PHE A 21 -25.13 11.06 -34.66
CA PHE A 21 -23.66 11.03 -34.80
C PHE A 21 -23.02 12.42 -34.92
N LEU A 22 -23.79 13.51 -34.96
CA LEU A 22 -23.23 14.82 -34.66
C LEU A 22 -22.97 14.87 -33.15
N GLN A 23 -21.91 14.18 -32.70
CA GLN A 23 -21.30 14.47 -31.41
C GLN A 23 -20.91 15.96 -31.52
N ALA A 24 -21.66 16.78 -30.81
CA ALA A 24 -21.29 18.17 -30.60
C ALA A 24 -19.88 18.13 -30.01
N GLN A 25 -18.86 18.53 -30.81
CA GLN A 25 -17.52 18.76 -30.30
C GLN A 25 -17.69 19.86 -29.24
N THR A 26 -17.83 19.43 -28.00
CA THR A 26 -17.96 20.34 -26.86
C THR A 26 -16.64 21.06 -26.73
N ALA A 27 -16.63 22.34 -27.12
CA ALA A 27 -15.48 23.18 -26.90
C ALA A 27 -15.07 23.08 -25.44
N LEU A 28 -13.80 22.75 -25.21
CA LEU A 28 -13.24 22.57 -23.87
C LEU A 28 -12.97 23.96 -23.29
N ASP A 29 -13.54 24.23 -22.12
CA ASP A 29 -13.16 25.32 -21.25
C ASP A 29 -12.42 24.78 -20.01
N LEU A 30 -11.80 25.67 -19.24
CA LEU A 30 -11.06 25.29 -18.05
C LEU A 30 -11.90 24.51 -17.04
N GLN A 31 -13.18 24.87 -16.86
CA GLN A 31 -14.07 24.21 -15.89
C GLN A 31 -14.41 22.78 -16.36
N LYS A 32 -14.63 22.60 -17.64
CA LYS A 32 -14.88 21.29 -18.23
C LYS A 32 -13.66 20.38 -18.11
N CYS A 33 -12.44 20.91 -18.36
CA CYS A 33 -11.20 20.19 -18.18
C CYS A 33 -11.02 19.74 -16.70
N ARG A 34 -11.30 20.63 -15.74
CA ARG A 34 -11.26 20.30 -14.31
C ARG A 34 -12.24 19.18 -13.95
N SER A 35 -13.49 19.24 -14.45
CA SER A 35 -14.49 18.21 -14.15
C SER A 35 -14.08 16.84 -14.71
N MET A 36 -13.64 16.81 -15.98
CA MET A 36 -13.18 15.58 -16.63
C MET A 36 -11.97 14.96 -15.90
N ALA A 37 -11.00 15.80 -15.53
CA ALA A 37 -9.84 15.32 -14.79
C ALA A 37 -10.21 14.75 -13.42
N LEU A 38 -11.14 15.37 -12.68
CA LEU A 38 -11.60 14.86 -11.40
C LEU A 38 -12.32 13.52 -11.54
N GLU A 39 -13.08 13.30 -12.60
CA GLU A 39 -13.76 12.03 -12.88
C GLU A 39 -12.79 10.93 -13.29
N ASN A 40 -11.80 11.25 -14.12
CA ASN A 40 -10.86 10.27 -14.69
C ASN A 40 -9.56 10.10 -13.90
N SER A 41 -9.32 10.93 -12.89
CA SER A 41 -8.06 10.94 -12.16
C SER A 41 -7.84 9.66 -11.35
N LYS A 42 -6.76 8.96 -11.66
CA LYS A 42 -6.29 7.82 -10.87
C LYS A 42 -5.89 8.23 -9.45
N LYS A 43 -5.38 9.46 -9.25
CA LYS A 43 -5.07 10.01 -7.90
C LYS A 43 -6.34 10.07 -7.05
N MET A 44 -7.46 10.55 -7.61
CA MET A 44 -8.75 10.60 -6.91
C MET A 44 -9.27 9.20 -6.58
N ALA A 45 -9.17 8.26 -7.52
CA ALA A 45 -9.55 6.87 -7.29
C ALA A 45 -8.72 6.23 -6.16
N ILE A 46 -7.39 6.42 -6.16
CA ILE A 46 -6.49 5.93 -5.12
C ILE A 46 -6.84 6.54 -3.76
N ALA A 47 -7.04 7.86 -3.69
CA ALA A 47 -7.42 8.53 -2.44
C ALA A 47 -8.76 8.01 -1.89
N GLY A 48 -9.73 7.73 -2.77
CA GLY A 48 -11.00 7.09 -2.40
C GLY A 48 -10.82 5.70 -1.82
N GLN A 49 -10.00 4.85 -2.46
CA GLN A 49 -9.69 3.50 -1.96
C GLN A 49 -8.91 3.53 -0.64
N GLN A 50 -8.01 4.49 -0.45
CA GLN A 50 -7.30 4.69 0.82
C GLN A 50 -8.26 5.06 1.94
N ALA A 51 -9.27 5.91 1.69
CA ALA A 51 -10.29 6.24 2.66
C ALA A 51 -11.19 5.04 3.00
N LEU A 52 -11.51 4.21 2.00
CA LEU A 52 -12.24 2.97 2.23
C LEU A 52 -11.43 2.00 3.08
N LYS A 53 -10.14 1.81 2.76
CA LYS A 53 -9.20 1.00 3.56
C LYS A 53 -9.15 1.48 5.01
N ALA A 54 -8.97 2.79 5.24
CA ALA A 54 -8.92 3.35 6.59
C ALA A 54 -10.21 3.06 7.40
N ASN A 55 -11.38 3.07 6.74
CA ASN A 55 -12.63 2.69 7.36
C ASN A 55 -12.66 1.20 7.77
N TYR A 56 -12.10 0.30 6.94
CA TYR A 56 -11.99 -1.11 7.30
C TYR A 56 -10.95 -1.33 8.41
N ASP A 57 -9.81 -0.66 8.36
CA ASP A 57 -8.80 -0.69 9.43
C ASP A 57 -9.43 -0.28 10.78
N LYS A 58 -10.24 0.78 10.81
CA LYS A 58 -11.00 1.18 12.01
C LYS A 58 -11.92 0.06 12.50
N LYS A 59 -12.59 -0.69 11.60
CA LYS A 59 -13.44 -1.83 11.98
C LYS A 59 -12.60 -2.96 12.58
N VAL A 60 -11.42 -3.24 12.01
CA VAL A 60 -10.47 -4.24 12.54
C VAL A 60 -10.03 -3.86 13.96
N TYR A 61 -9.61 -2.61 14.19
CA TYR A 61 -9.24 -2.16 15.53
C TYR A 61 -10.42 -2.18 16.52
N ARG A 62 -11.63 -1.94 16.04
CA ARG A 62 -12.85 -2.10 16.85
C ARG A 62 -13.08 -3.54 17.27
N ALA A 63 -12.74 -4.52 16.41
CA ALA A 63 -12.91 -5.93 16.72
C ALA A 63 -12.07 -6.37 17.94
N ASN A 64 -10.96 -5.68 18.26
CA ASN A 64 -10.16 -5.99 19.43
C ASN A 64 -10.86 -5.73 20.79
N PHE A 65 -12.02 -5.08 20.80
CA PHE A 65 -12.85 -4.96 22.00
C PHE A 65 -13.70 -6.21 22.28
N PHE A 66 -13.84 -7.11 21.31
CA PHE A 66 -14.67 -8.30 21.39
C PHE A 66 -13.83 -9.56 21.58
N PRO A 67 -14.42 -10.65 22.07
CA PRO A 67 -13.76 -11.94 22.18
C PRO A 67 -13.22 -12.40 20.82
N LYS A 68 -12.02 -12.97 20.83
CA LYS A 68 -11.42 -13.65 19.67
C LYS A 68 -11.62 -15.13 19.84
N ILE A 69 -12.23 -15.77 18.84
CA ILE A 69 -12.38 -17.22 18.77
C ILE A 69 -11.46 -17.70 17.65
N SER A 70 -10.58 -18.63 17.99
CA SER A 70 -9.70 -19.31 17.04
C SER A 70 -9.88 -20.81 17.15
N ALA A 71 -9.79 -21.51 16.04
CA ALA A 71 -9.73 -22.96 15.97
C ALA A 71 -8.40 -23.38 15.38
N MET A 72 -7.83 -24.46 15.92
CA MET A 72 -6.60 -25.06 15.40
C MET A 72 -6.74 -26.54 15.24
N GLY A 73 -6.10 -27.09 14.21
CA GLY A 73 -5.96 -28.52 14.01
C GLY A 73 -4.52 -28.82 13.59
N MET A 74 -3.94 -29.86 14.16
CA MET A 74 -2.63 -30.34 13.82
C MET A 74 -2.71 -31.86 13.62
N TYR A 75 -2.02 -32.37 12.63
CA TYR A 75 -1.83 -33.79 12.40
C TYR A 75 -0.33 -34.08 12.29
N ALA A 76 0.12 -35.11 12.96
CA ALA A 76 1.50 -35.56 12.92
C ALA A 76 1.56 -37.07 12.78
N TYR A 77 2.51 -37.56 12.00
CA TYR A 77 2.81 -38.98 11.85
C TYR A 77 4.30 -39.20 11.91
N MET A 78 4.72 -40.17 12.70
CA MET A 78 6.10 -40.62 12.77
C MET A 78 6.19 -42.07 12.31
N GLN A 79 7.05 -42.33 11.32
CA GLN A 79 7.25 -43.67 10.77
C GLN A 79 7.99 -44.59 11.75
N LYS A 80 8.73 -44.04 12.71
CA LYS A 80 9.47 -44.76 13.71
C LYS A 80 9.32 -44.08 15.06
N ASP A 81 9.08 -44.88 16.11
CA ASP A 81 9.03 -44.39 17.45
C ASP A 81 10.43 -43.98 17.94
N TYR A 82 10.47 -42.93 18.71
CA TYR A 82 11.65 -42.55 19.44
C TYR A 82 11.74 -43.45 20.69
N SER A 83 12.73 -44.35 20.74
CA SER A 83 12.98 -45.18 21.91
C SER A 83 14.24 -44.72 22.64
N PHE A 84 14.10 -44.50 23.93
CA PHE A 84 15.20 -44.25 24.85
C PHE A 84 15.27 -45.41 25.84
N LYS A 85 16.39 -46.09 25.87
CA LYS A 85 16.61 -47.21 26.78
C LYS A 85 17.55 -46.79 27.90
N ILE A 86 17.12 -47.00 29.13
CA ILE A 86 17.99 -46.94 30.33
C ILE A 86 18.28 -48.39 30.68
N ASP A 87 19.54 -48.76 30.52
CA ASP A 87 19.95 -50.11 30.85
C ASP A 87 19.86 -50.31 32.36
N GLY A 88 19.16 -51.35 32.77
CA GLY A 88 19.01 -51.72 34.13
C GLY A 88 20.32 -52.32 34.71
N GLY A 89 20.30 -52.59 35.95
CA GLY A 89 21.43 -53.17 36.61
C GLY A 89 21.26 -53.18 38.11
N TYR A 90 22.29 -53.60 38.77
CA TYR A 90 22.33 -53.57 40.25
C TYR A 90 22.85 -52.20 40.69
N LEU A 91 21.97 -51.40 41.30
CA LEU A 91 22.29 -50.08 41.84
C LEU A 91 22.71 -50.19 43.31
N PRO A 92 23.75 -49.47 43.71
CA PRO A 92 24.16 -49.43 45.12
C PRO A 92 23.09 -48.81 45.99
N THR A 93 22.83 -49.37 47.16
CA THR A 93 21.83 -48.84 48.11
C THR A 93 22.45 -47.79 49.04
N PHE A 94 21.57 -46.84 49.41
CA PHE A 94 21.88 -45.79 50.38
C PHE A 94 20.98 -45.95 51.61
N VAL A 95 21.48 -45.66 52.77
CA VAL A 95 20.74 -45.72 54.04
C VAL A 95 20.76 -44.35 54.71
N PRO A 96 19.68 -43.93 55.39
CA PRO A 96 19.72 -42.69 56.16
C PRO A 96 20.62 -42.87 57.46
N ASP A 97 21.39 -41.82 57.71
CA ASP A 97 22.10 -41.72 58.96
C ASP A 97 21.23 -41.14 60.10
N ALA A 98 21.79 -40.98 61.31
CA ALA A 98 21.04 -40.42 62.43
C ALA A 98 20.54 -38.99 62.25
N SER A 99 21.06 -38.28 61.25
CA SER A 99 20.61 -36.95 60.89
C SER A 99 19.61 -36.90 59.66
N GLY A 100 19.27 -38.10 59.13
CA GLY A 100 18.38 -38.24 57.97
C GLY A 100 19.10 -38.05 56.63
N GLN A 101 20.41 -37.85 56.56
CA GLN A 101 21.15 -37.76 55.30
C GLN A 101 21.42 -39.17 54.75
N LEU A 102 21.27 -39.34 53.44
CA LEU A 102 21.55 -40.61 52.78
C LEU A 102 23.05 -40.85 52.67
N LYS A 103 23.50 -41.96 53.23
CA LYS A 103 24.89 -42.44 53.13
C LYS A 103 24.95 -43.74 52.35
N PRO A 104 26.02 -43.95 51.55
CA PRO A 104 26.24 -45.22 50.86
C PRO A 104 26.25 -46.38 51.84
N ASN A 105 25.50 -47.44 51.55
CA ASN A 105 25.42 -48.64 52.41
C ASN A 105 26.59 -49.58 52.12
N TYR A 106 27.79 -49.18 52.56
CA TYR A 106 29.00 -50.00 52.39
C TYR A 106 29.05 -51.19 53.32
N LEU A 107 29.61 -52.30 52.82
CA LEU A 107 30.01 -53.43 53.66
C LEU A 107 31.21 -53.01 54.53
N ILE A 108 31.00 -52.97 55.84
CA ILE A 108 32.03 -52.51 56.76
C ILE A 108 32.81 -53.75 57.36
N HIS A 109 34.12 -53.71 57.27
CA HIS A 109 34.94 -54.77 57.80
C HIS A 109 34.86 -54.76 59.33
N PRO A 110 34.50 -55.91 59.99
CA PRO A 110 34.17 -55.95 61.41
C PRO A 110 35.33 -55.59 62.35
N VAL A 111 36.59 -55.77 61.93
CA VAL A 111 37.75 -55.49 62.74
C VAL A 111 38.38 -54.13 62.53
N THR A 112 38.34 -53.62 61.28
CA THR A 112 38.98 -52.35 60.93
C THR A 112 38.04 -51.17 60.89
N GLY A 113 36.71 -51.38 60.87
CA GLY A 113 35.70 -50.35 60.80
C GLY A 113 35.69 -49.55 59.44
N LYS A 114 36.45 -49.99 58.46
CA LYS A 114 36.53 -49.33 57.13
C LYS A 114 35.70 -50.08 56.09
N PRO A 115 35.25 -49.42 55.02
CA PRO A 115 34.59 -50.10 53.92
C PRO A 115 35.47 -51.19 53.31
N VAL A 116 34.89 -52.35 53.02
CA VAL A 116 35.55 -53.45 52.29
C VAL A 116 35.69 -52.98 50.84
N VAL A 117 36.90 -53.17 50.27
CA VAL A 117 37.20 -52.78 48.89
C VAL A 117 37.26 -54.02 48.00
N GLY A 118 36.59 -54.03 46.86
CA GLY A 118 36.61 -55.12 45.90
C GLY A 118 37.90 -55.22 45.09
N ALA A 119 38.05 -56.24 44.26
CA ALA A 119 39.20 -56.45 43.40
C ALA A 119 39.44 -55.31 42.40
N ASP A 120 38.40 -54.52 42.12
CA ASP A 120 38.38 -53.31 41.25
C ASP A 120 38.83 -52.04 42.01
N GLY A 121 39.17 -52.15 43.29
CA GLY A 121 39.56 -51.01 44.10
C GLY A 121 38.40 -50.14 44.60
N MET A 122 37.13 -50.50 44.31
CA MET A 122 35.97 -49.74 44.74
C MET A 122 35.36 -50.33 46.04
N PRO A 123 34.75 -49.48 46.92
CA PRO A 123 34.03 -49.98 48.09
C PRO A 123 32.86 -50.86 47.69
N VAL A 124 32.72 -52.01 48.35
CA VAL A 124 31.63 -52.97 48.19
C VAL A 124 30.42 -52.49 48.99
N PHE A 125 29.26 -52.47 48.34
CA PHE A 125 28.01 -52.14 49.01
C PHE A 125 27.40 -53.36 49.69
N ASN A 126 26.77 -53.15 50.79
CA ASN A 126 26.15 -54.21 51.58
C ASN A 126 24.91 -54.80 50.90
N GLN A 127 24.21 -53.97 50.18
CA GLN A 127 23.04 -54.35 49.40
C GLN A 127 22.98 -53.59 48.05
N TYR A 128 22.48 -54.27 47.08
CA TYR A 128 22.20 -53.71 45.77
C TYR A 128 20.72 -53.88 45.48
N ALA A 129 20.08 -52.80 44.93
CA ALA A 129 18.71 -52.84 44.38
C ALA A 129 18.79 -53.16 42.93
N PHE A 130 18.01 -54.14 42.47
CA PHE A 130 17.90 -54.44 41.05
C PHE A 130 16.96 -53.39 40.39
N MET A 131 17.46 -52.70 39.40
CA MET A 131 16.67 -51.83 38.50
C MET A 131 16.49 -52.58 37.17
N PRO A 132 15.27 -52.87 36.75
CA PRO A 132 15.04 -53.46 35.45
C PRO A 132 15.40 -52.49 34.33
N ASP A 133 15.64 -53.02 33.15
CA ASP A 133 15.73 -52.17 31.96
C ASP A 133 14.44 -51.35 31.80
N ILE A 134 14.60 -50.05 31.62
CA ILE A 134 13.48 -49.14 31.37
C ILE A 134 13.56 -48.69 29.92
N ALA A 135 12.62 -49.14 29.09
CA ALA A 135 12.46 -48.68 27.71
C ALA A 135 11.30 -47.69 27.66
N LEU A 136 11.61 -46.45 27.35
CA LEU A 136 10.64 -45.40 27.08
C LEU A 136 10.54 -45.25 25.58
N SER A 137 9.37 -45.44 25.01
CA SER A 137 9.10 -45.17 23.60
C SER A 137 8.06 -44.07 23.49
N LEU A 138 8.31 -43.12 22.59
CA LEU A 138 7.38 -42.07 22.17
C LEU A 138 7.08 -42.27 20.70
N GLY A 139 5.84 -42.60 20.36
CA GLY A 139 5.33 -42.73 19.01
C GLY A 139 4.25 -41.68 18.73
N LEU A 140 4.20 -41.21 17.50
CA LEU A 140 3.13 -40.39 16.97
C LEU A 140 2.47 -41.16 15.82
N ASP A 141 1.61 -42.11 16.16
CA ASP A 141 0.89 -42.89 15.16
C ASP A 141 -0.45 -42.21 14.87
N HIS A 142 -0.47 -41.49 13.73
CA HIS A 142 -1.64 -40.71 13.33
C HIS A 142 -2.10 -39.71 14.43
N ALA A 143 -1.15 -39.10 15.11
CA ALA A 143 -1.46 -38.15 16.17
C ALA A 143 -2.17 -36.92 15.62
N TYR A 144 -3.29 -36.57 16.19
CA TYR A 144 -4.00 -35.35 15.84
C TYR A 144 -4.45 -34.57 17.06
N THR A 145 -4.45 -33.27 16.90
CA THR A 145 -4.99 -32.32 17.87
C THR A 145 -5.97 -31.43 17.21
N VAL A 146 -7.16 -31.33 17.74
CA VAL A 146 -8.20 -30.36 17.31
C VAL A 146 -8.65 -29.57 18.53
N GLY A 147 -8.66 -28.24 18.40
CA GLY A 147 -9.05 -27.41 19.53
C GLY A 147 -9.54 -26.03 19.13
N GLY A 148 -10.18 -25.38 20.07
CA GLY A 148 -10.63 -24.00 19.99
C GLY A 148 -10.11 -23.19 21.18
N VAL A 149 -9.81 -21.93 20.94
CA VAL A 149 -9.37 -20.97 21.96
C VAL A 149 -10.26 -19.74 21.90
N LEU A 150 -10.78 -19.32 23.03
CA LEU A 150 -11.50 -18.08 23.24
C LEU A 150 -10.60 -17.15 24.07
N GLU A 151 -10.32 -15.97 23.56
CA GLU A 151 -9.54 -14.94 24.24
C GLU A 151 -10.33 -13.65 24.34
N GLN A 152 -10.47 -13.11 25.56
CA GLN A 152 -11.11 -11.82 25.80
C GLN A 152 -10.19 -10.91 26.62
N PRO A 153 -9.66 -9.83 26.03
CA PRO A 153 -8.97 -8.80 26.79
C PRO A 153 -10.00 -8.00 27.61
N LEU A 154 -9.80 -7.92 28.93
CA LEU A 154 -10.64 -7.14 29.83
C LEU A 154 -10.06 -5.75 30.06
N TYR A 155 -8.76 -5.68 30.30
CA TYR A 155 -8.03 -4.43 30.50
C TYR A 155 -6.61 -4.56 29.91
N MET A 156 -6.24 -3.65 29.05
CA MET A 156 -4.94 -3.64 28.34
C MET A 156 -4.21 -2.29 28.54
N GLY A 157 -4.33 -1.68 29.71
CA GLY A 157 -3.70 -0.40 29.98
C GLY A 157 -4.16 0.76 29.07
N GLY A 158 -5.32 0.63 28.42
CA GLY A 158 -5.80 1.59 27.44
C GLY A 158 -5.32 1.36 26.00
N LYS A 159 -4.49 0.32 25.75
CA LYS A 159 -3.90 -0.02 24.44
C LYS A 159 -4.95 -0.11 23.33
N ILE A 160 -6.01 -0.92 23.53
CA ILE A 160 -7.08 -1.13 22.55
C ILE A 160 -7.82 0.20 22.25
N ARG A 161 -8.07 1.00 23.28
CA ARG A 161 -8.73 2.31 23.12
C ARG A 161 -7.86 3.28 22.33
N SER A 162 -6.57 3.36 22.63
CA SER A 162 -5.61 4.24 21.93
C SER A 162 -5.46 3.81 20.47
N ALA A 163 -5.30 2.51 20.20
CA ALA A 163 -5.23 1.96 18.85
C ALA A 163 -6.51 2.26 18.03
N PHE A 164 -7.69 2.09 18.63
CA PHE A 164 -8.97 2.44 17.96
C PHE A 164 -9.08 3.94 17.67
N ARG A 165 -8.63 4.81 18.59
CA ARG A 165 -8.61 6.25 18.36
C ARG A 165 -7.64 6.63 17.25
N MET A 166 -6.44 6.01 17.20
CA MET A 166 -5.50 6.19 16.10
C MET A 166 -6.10 5.79 14.75
N ALA A 167 -6.78 4.64 14.68
CA ALA A 167 -7.47 4.22 13.47
C ALA A 167 -8.60 5.18 13.07
N SER A 168 -9.31 5.77 14.06
CA SER A 168 -10.33 6.79 13.79
C SER A 168 -9.72 8.06 13.20
N LEU A 169 -8.60 8.54 13.75
CA LEU A 169 -7.84 9.66 13.18
C LEU A 169 -7.34 9.34 11.77
N GLY A 170 -6.93 8.10 11.51
CA GLY A 170 -6.57 7.63 10.17
C GLY A 170 -7.70 7.79 9.15
N VAL A 171 -8.97 7.55 9.55
CA VAL A 171 -10.14 7.82 8.69
C VAL A 171 -10.28 9.31 8.41
N ASP A 172 -10.13 10.16 9.42
CA ASP A 172 -10.25 11.61 9.25
C ASP A 172 -9.13 12.15 8.34
N MET A 173 -7.90 11.68 8.52
CA MET A 173 -6.76 11.99 7.65
C MET A 173 -6.98 11.53 6.22
N ALA A 174 -7.52 10.34 6.00
CA ALA A 174 -7.82 9.85 4.66
C ALA A 174 -8.88 10.68 3.95
N ARG A 175 -9.89 11.19 4.68
CA ARG A 175 -10.88 12.14 4.15
C ARG A 175 -10.27 13.50 3.78
N LEU A 176 -9.35 13.98 4.60
CA LEU A 176 -8.60 15.21 4.30
C LEU A 176 -7.68 15.02 3.09
N ASN A 177 -7.08 13.83 2.94
CA ASN A 177 -6.25 13.49 1.78
C ASN A 177 -7.05 13.49 0.47
N ILE A 178 -8.34 13.10 0.47
CA ILE A 178 -9.22 13.25 -0.71
C ILE A 178 -9.33 14.74 -1.10
N LYS A 179 -9.51 15.64 -0.13
CA LYS A 179 -9.59 17.09 -0.40
C LYS A 179 -8.27 17.63 -0.93
N TYR A 180 -7.16 17.18 -0.36
CA TYR A 180 -5.81 17.53 -0.80
C TYR A 180 -5.55 17.05 -2.24
N SER A 181 -5.81 15.76 -2.52
CA SER A 181 -5.65 15.20 -3.86
C SER A 181 -6.54 15.90 -4.91
N ARG A 182 -7.75 16.33 -4.51
CA ARG A 182 -8.61 17.14 -5.38
C ARG A 182 -7.96 18.48 -5.74
N ALA A 183 -7.38 19.17 -4.77
CA ALA A 183 -6.69 20.43 -5.02
C ALA A 183 -5.48 20.24 -5.93
N GLU A 184 -4.67 19.18 -5.70
CA GLU A 184 -3.55 18.84 -6.59
C GLU A 184 -3.99 18.57 -8.02
N VAL A 185 -5.05 17.80 -8.24
CA VAL A 185 -5.56 17.50 -9.58
C VAL A 185 -6.03 18.78 -10.28
N ILE A 186 -6.73 19.67 -9.57
CA ILE A 186 -7.15 20.95 -10.13
C ILE A 186 -5.94 21.80 -10.54
N THR A 187 -4.93 21.91 -9.69
CA THR A 187 -3.70 22.65 -9.99
C THR A 187 -2.98 22.07 -11.21
N GLU A 188 -2.84 20.74 -11.29
CA GLU A 188 -2.21 20.05 -12.41
C GLU A 188 -2.95 20.30 -13.73
N VAL A 189 -4.29 20.34 -13.69
CA VAL A 189 -5.10 20.70 -14.87
C VAL A 189 -4.89 22.15 -15.28
N ASP A 190 -4.93 23.06 -14.31
CA ASP A 190 -4.77 24.48 -14.56
C ASP A 190 -3.41 24.78 -15.22
N GLU A 191 -2.33 24.22 -14.67
CA GLU A 191 -1.00 24.36 -15.22
C GLU A 191 -0.90 23.82 -16.66
N ALA A 192 -1.44 22.62 -16.91
CA ALA A 192 -1.40 22.02 -18.24
C ALA A 192 -2.25 22.79 -19.25
N TYR A 193 -3.42 23.27 -18.82
CA TYR A 193 -4.33 24.05 -19.65
C TYR A 193 -3.72 25.38 -20.11
N TRP A 194 -3.18 26.15 -19.18
CA TRP A 194 -2.52 27.42 -19.47
C TRP A 194 -1.21 27.23 -20.24
N GLN A 195 -0.49 26.17 -19.98
CA GLN A 195 0.70 25.82 -20.76
C GLN A 195 0.36 25.50 -22.22
N TYR A 196 -0.73 24.75 -22.47
CA TYR A 196 -1.18 24.48 -23.83
C TYR A 196 -1.56 25.77 -24.56
N LEU A 197 -2.35 26.63 -23.94
CA LEU A 197 -2.72 27.94 -24.54
C LEU A 197 -1.50 28.80 -24.83
N LYS A 198 -0.54 28.87 -23.90
CA LYS A 198 0.72 29.59 -24.09
C LYS A 198 1.50 29.09 -25.31
N VAL A 199 1.61 27.80 -25.49
CA VAL A 199 2.36 27.22 -26.61
C VAL A 199 1.60 27.42 -27.91
N LYS A 200 0.26 27.36 -27.92
CA LYS A 200 -0.58 27.69 -29.09
C LYS A 200 -0.36 29.12 -29.56
N GLU A 201 -0.31 30.08 -28.64
CA GLU A 201 0.02 31.49 -29.00
C GLU A 201 1.46 31.66 -29.50
N LEU A 202 2.40 30.86 -28.96
CA LEU A 202 3.78 30.84 -29.45
C LEU A 202 3.87 30.34 -30.89
N VAL A 203 3.06 29.33 -31.28
CA VAL A 203 2.96 28.86 -32.67
C VAL A 203 2.45 29.97 -33.60
N LEU A 204 1.41 30.68 -33.15
CA LEU A 204 0.86 31.83 -33.93
C LEU A 204 1.93 32.91 -34.12
N SER A 205 2.65 33.25 -33.03
CA SER A 205 3.70 34.27 -33.09
C SER A 205 4.89 33.85 -33.98
N ALA A 206 5.33 32.58 -33.86
CA ALA A 206 6.38 32.05 -34.72
C ALA A 206 6.00 31.98 -36.20
N SER A 207 4.71 31.68 -36.49
CA SER A 207 4.17 31.68 -37.82
C SER A 207 4.20 33.08 -38.45
N LYS A 208 3.74 34.09 -37.71
CA LYS A 208 3.81 35.50 -38.15
C LYS A 208 5.24 35.99 -38.34
N TYR A 209 6.16 35.63 -37.45
CA TYR A 209 7.56 35.97 -37.58
C TYR A 209 8.17 35.32 -38.83
N LYS A 210 7.88 34.06 -39.16
CA LYS A 210 8.30 33.41 -40.42
C LYS A 210 7.78 34.14 -41.65
N GLU A 211 6.51 34.58 -41.61
CA GLU A 211 5.87 35.33 -42.70
C GLU A 211 6.63 36.66 -42.97
N VAL A 212 6.86 37.46 -41.92
CA VAL A 212 7.61 38.75 -42.00
C VAL A 212 9.00 38.56 -42.56
N VAL A 213 9.74 37.55 -42.08
CA VAL A 213 11.08 37.25 -42.57
C VAL A 213 11.04 36.73 -44.01
N GLY A 214 9.99 35.99 -44.40
CA GLY A 214 9.74 35.52 -45.75
C GLY A 214 9.55 36.69 -46.73
N GLU A 215 8.78 37.70 -46.35
CA GLU A 215 8.64 38.94 -47.14
C GLU A 215 9.97 39.69 -47.27
N LEU A 216 10.76 39.75 -46.18
CA LEU A 216 12.10 40.36 -46.26
C LEU A 216 13.02 39.64 -47.26
N VAL A 217 13.01 38.31 -47.26
CA VAL A 217 13.81 37.50 -48.23
C VAL A 217 13.35 37.80 -49.65
N LYS A 218 12.04 37.88 -49.89
CA LYS A 218 11.46 38.22 -51.21
C LYS A 218 11.95 39.59 -51.65
N ASN A 219 11.78 40.63 -50.84
CA ASN A 219 12.18 41.98 -51.14
C ASN A 219 13.69 42.11 -51.44
N LEU A 220 14.53 41.42 -50.63
CA LEU A 220 15.98 41.41 -50.88
C LEU A 220 16.38 40.60 -52.13
N THR A 221 15.62 39.60 -52.53
CA THR A 221 15.79 38.85 -53.76
C THR A 221 15.54 39.75 -54.94
N ASP A 222 14.46 40.53 -54.96
CA ASP A 222 14.10 41.48 -56.01
C ASP A 222 15.13 42.61 -56.07
N ALA A 223 15.58 43.14 -54.94
CA ALA A 223 16.62 44.16 -54.88
C ALA A 223 17.98 43.66 -55.38
N TYR A 224 18.33 42.39 -55.09
CA TYR A 224 19.56 41.77 -55.61
C TYR A 224 19.51 41.58 -57.12
N GLN A 225 18.38 41.16 -57.67
CA GLN A 225 18.18 41.00 -59.11
C GLN A 225 18.30 42.31 -59.88
N THR A 226 17.90 43.45 -59.27
CA THR A 226 18.03 44.79 -59.83
C THR A 226 19.36 45.46 -59.53
N GLY A 227 20.28 44.78 -58.82
CA GLY A 227 21.59 45.30 -58.46
C GLY A 227 21.60 46.30 -57.28
N MET A 228 20.48 46.44 -56.56
CA MET A 228 20.34 47.35 -55.43
C MET A 228 20.72 46.75 -54.07
N ALA A 229 20.96 45.44 -53.99
CA ALA A 229 21.37 44.76 -52.74
C ALA A 229 22.56 43.84 -53.00
N PHE A 230 23.38 43.61 -51.93
CA PHE A 230 24.51 42.67 -51.99
C PHE A 230 24.07 41.24 -51.74
N ARG A 231 24.73 40.29 -52.42
CA ARG A 231 24.51 38.84 -52.22
C ARG A 231 24.59 38.43 -50.78
N ASN A 232 25.50 39.02 -49.96
CA ASN A 232 25.69 38.72 -48.57
C ASN A 232 24.43 39.06 -47.73
N ASP A 233 23.71 40.13 -48.05
CA ASP A 233 22.51 40.55 -47.33
C ASP A 233 21.37 39.60 -47.64
N LEU A 234 21.22 39.13 -48.87
CA LEU A 234 20.25 38.09 -49.25
C LEU A 234 20.55 36.78 -48.50
N LEU A 235 21.83 36.34 -48.46
CA LEU A 235 22.21 35.12 -47.75
C LEU A 235 21.95 35.20 -46.22
N LYS A 236 22.21 36.35 -45.60
CA LYS A 236 21.87 36.59 -44.18
C LYS A 236 20.35 36.49 -43.96
N ALA A 237 19.56 37.04 -44.82
CA ALA A 237 18.06 36.97 -44.73
C ALA A 237 17.59 35.53 -44.91
N GLN A 238 18.16 34.75 -45.84
CA GLN A 238 17.85 33.33 -45.99
C GLN A 238 18.19 32.50 -44.75
N VAL A 239 19.34 32.77 -44.09
CA VAL A 239 19.67 32.13 -42.82
C VAL A 239 18.62 32.45 -41.76
N LYS A 240 18.19 33.73 -41.66
CA LYS A 240 17.14 34.14 -40.70
C LYS A 240 15.77 33.50 -41.01
N TYR A 241 15.45 33.29 -42.29
CA TYR A 241 14.24 32.56 -42.65
C TYR A 241 14.28 31.09 -42.20
N ASN A 242 15.40 30.41 -42.41
CA ASN A 242 15.58 29.01 -41.94
C ASN A 242 15.54 28.91 -40.42
N GLU A 243 16.12 29.90 -39.70
CA GLU A 243 15.97 29.99 -38.23
C GLU A 243 14.54 30.16 -37.80
N ALA A 244 13.75 31.03 -38.48
CA ALA A 244 12.31 31.23 -38.21
C ALA A 244 11.51 29.96 -38.51
N GLU A 245 11.82 29.26 -39.60
CA GLU A 245 11.18 27.97 -39.91
C GLU A 245 11.42 26.90 -38.86
N LEU A 246 12.68 26.77 -38.39
CA LEU A 246 13.05 25.85 -37.31
C LEU A 246 12.30 26.24 -36.02
N MET A 247 12.19 27.54 -35.71
CA MET A 247 11.44 28.01 -34.52
C MET A 247 9.95 27.64 -34.61
N LEU A 248 9.33 27.80 -35.77
CA LEU A 248 7.94 27.39 -36.02
C LEU A 248 7.78 25.86 -35.83
N GLN A 249 8.69 25.04 -36.38
CA GLN A 249 8.64 23.59 -36.22
C GLN A 249 8.73 23.19 -34.74
N LYS A 250 9.69 23.78 -34.01
CA LYS A 250 9.83 23.52 -32.56
C LYS A 250 8.56 23.92 -31.80
N ALA A 251 7.96 25.07 -32.11
CA ALA A 251 6.73 25.50 -31.48
C ALA A 251 5.55 24.54 -31.75
N ARG A 252 5.41 24.06 -32.99
CA ARG A 252 4.36 23.06 -33.36
C ARG A 252 4.55 21.73 -32.62
N HIS A 253 5.79 21.23 -32.52
CA HIS A 253 6.05 20.04 -31.72
C HIS A 253 5.75 20.26 -30.24
N GLY A 254 6.08 21.46 -29.71
CA GLY A 254 5.73 21.86 -28.36
C GLY A 254 4.22 21.88 -28.13
N GLU A 255 3.42 22.40 -29.09
CA GLU A 255 1.96 22.39 -29.04
C GLU A 255 1.41 20.96 -28.98
N THR A 256 1.89 20.07 -29.86
CA THR A 256 1.48 18.67 -29.84
C THR A 256 1.76 18.01 -28.49
N LEU A 257 2.94 18.21 -27.93
CA LEU A 257 3.32 17.64 -26.61
C LEU A 257 2.49 18.23 -25.48
N ALA A 258 2.23 19.54 -25.48
CA ALA A 258 1.39 20.20 -24.49
C ALA A 258 -0.06 19.70 -24.57
N GLY A 259 -0.58 19.50 -25.78
CA GLY A 259 -1.90 18.92 -26.02
C GLY A 259 -2.01 17.49 -25.49
N MET A 260 -1.04 16.63 -25.83
CA MET A 260 -0.97 15.26 -25.30
C MET A 260 -0.94 15.23 -23.76
N ASN A 261 -0.18 16.15 -23.14
CA ASN A 261 -0.12 16.22 -21.68
C ASN A 261 -1.49 16.62 -21.09
N LEU A 262 -2.16 17.59 -21.67
CA LEU A 262 -3.53 17.98 -21.26
C LEU A 262 -4.50 16.81 -21.42
N CYS A 263 -4.51 16.13 -22.59
CA CYS A 263 -5.33 14.94 -22.85
C CYS A 263 -5.09 13.85 -21.80
N ARG A 264 -3.83 13.59 -21.45
CA ARG A 264 -3.44 12.64 -20.40
C ARG A 264 -4.04 13.00 -19.05
N ILE A 265 -3.99 14.27 -18.67
CA ILE A 265 -4.46 14.74 -17.35
C ILE A 265 -5.99 14.70 -17.28
N ILE A 266 -6.69 15.10 -18.33
CA ILE A 266 -8.16 15.06 -18.36
C ILE A 266 -8.72 13.65 -18.67
N GLY A 267 -7.85 12.70 -19.05
CA GLY A 267 -8.20 11.29 -19.21
C GLY A 267 -8.90 10.96 -20.53
N ILE A 268 -8.56 11.65 -21.61
CA ILE A 268 -9.00 11.34 -22.97
C ILE A 268 -7.87 10.79 -23.83
N ASP A 269 -8.18 10.33 -25.04
CA ASP A 269 -7.15 9.86 -25.98
C ASP A 269 -6.09 10.93 -26.25
N LEU A 270 -4.80 10.55 -26.29
CA LEU A 270 -3.66 11.45 -26.41
C LEU A 270 -3.65 12.26 -27.72
N TYR A 271 -4.28 11.73 -28.78
CA TYR A 271 -4.31 12.33 -30.11
C TYR A 271 -5.64 13.01 -30.40
N SER A 272 -6.49 13.23 -29.38
CA SER A 272 -7.74 13.96 -29.54
C SER A 272 -7.49 15.40 -29.98
N ASP A 273 -8.28 15.88 -30.93
CA ASP A 273 -8.25 17.29 -31.34
C ASP A 273 -8.85 18.16 -30.22
N LEU A 274 -8.03 19.05 -29.66
CA LEU A 274 -8.39 19.93 -28.56
C LEU A 274 -8.93 21.25 -29.11
N GLN A 275 -10.26 21.39 -29.08
CA GLN A 275 -10.89 22.67 -29.39
C GLN A 275 -11.12 23.48 -28.12
N ILE A 276 -10.13 24.30 -27.77
CA ILE A 276 -10.22 25.18 -26.60
C ILE A 276 -10.83 26.51 -27.01
N ARG A 277 -11.82 26.94 -26.22
CA ARG A 277 -12.61 28.14 -26.46
C ARG A 277 -11.96 29.41 -25.92
N ASP A 278 -11.20 29.26 -24.80
CA ASP A 278 -10.58 30.38 -24.12
C ASP A 278 -9.35 30.90 -24.87
N SER A 279 -9.07 32.19 -24.77
CA SER A 279 -7.81 32.79 -25.20
C SER A 279 -6.96 33.18 -24.00
N LEU A 280 -5.65 33.38 -24.20
CA LEU A 280 -4.75 33.88 -23.14
C LEU A 280 -5.17 35.25 -22.58
N GLN A 281 -5.89 36.05 -23.39
CA GLN A 281 -6.38 37.36 -22.99
C GLN A 281 -7.53 37.28 -21.97
N ASP A 282 -8.37 36.25 -22.05
CA ASP A 282 -9.50 36.03 -21.15
C ASP A 282 -9.05 35.67 -19.73
N GLY A 283 -7.86 35.06 -19.60
CA GLY A 283 -7.28 34.65 -18.30
C GLY A 283 -6.58 35.77 -17.54
N LEU A 284 -6.38 36.93 -18.14
CA LEU A 284 -5.67 38.06 -17.52
C LEU A 284 -6.55 38.96 -16.63
N THR A 285 -7.86 38.71 -16.55
CA THR A 285 -8.68 39.32 -15.52
C THR A 285 -8.30 38.74 -14.15
N PRO A 286 -7.65 39.50 -13.27
CA PRO A 286 -7.37 39.04 -11.92
C PRO A 286 -8.70 38.76 -11.26
N GLY A 287 -9.05 37.48 -11.10
CA GLY A 287 -10.12 37.09 -10.20
C GLY A 287 -9.76 37.70 -8.85
N VAL A 288 -10.56 38.63 -8.37
CA VAL A 288 -10.45 39.13 -7.00
C VAL A 288 -10.57 37.90 -6.12
N LEU A 289 -9.44 37.46 -5.52
CA LEU A 289 -9.48 36.48 -4.48
C LEU A 289 -10.22 37.10 -3.31
N GLU A 290 -11.55 37.07 -3.36
CA GLU A 290 -12.40 37.45 -2.25
C GLU A 290 -12.13 36.48 -1.11
N GLY A 291 -11.42 36.95 -0.11
CA GLY A 291 -11.07 36.24 1.09
C GLY A 291 -9.68 35.59 0.97
N ASN A 292 -8.79 35.99 1.82
CA ASN A 292 -7.58 35.24 2.12
C ASN A 292 -8.00 34.03 2.96
N PRO A 293 -8.18 32.83 2.40
CA PRO A 293 -8.41 31.65 3.22
C PRO A 293 -7.14 31.48 4.03
N GLY A 294 -7.17 31.91 5.30
CA GLY A 294 -6.03 31.79 6.19
C GLY A 294 -5.47 30.36 6.11
N ILE A 295 -4.23 30.19 6.52
CA ILE A 295 -3.51 28.91 6.57
C ILE A 295 -4.37 27.79 7.18
N ILE A 296 -5.22 28.13 8.16
CA ILE A 296 -6.12 27.22 8.90
C ILE A 296 -7.14 26.48 8.02
N GLY A 297 -7.53 27.05 6.87
CA GLY A 297 -8.48 26.42 5.94
C GLY A 297 -7.87 25.42 4.94
N ARG A 298 -6.54 25.32 4.89
CA ARG A 298 -5.85 24.46 3.93
C ARG A 298 -5.88 23.00 4.36
N PRO A 299 -6.14 22.05 3.44
CA PRO A 299 -6.15 20.63 3.75
C PRO A 299 -4.84 20.14 4.36
N GLU A 300 -3.70 20.68 3.91
CA GLU A 300 -2.36 20.33 4.41
C GLU A 300 -2.19 20.70 5.88
N TYR A 301 -2.64 21.88 6.29
CA TYR A 301 -2.61 22.30 7.69
C TYR A 301 -3.44 21.36 8.57
N ASN A 302 -4.66 21.05 8.14
CA ASN A 302 -5.55 20.15 8.87
C ASN A 302 -4.97 18.72 8.94
N LEU A 303 -4.26 18.25 7.89
CA LEU A 303 -3.56 16.96 7.91
C LEU A 303 -2.46 16.94 8.99
N LEU A 304 -1.63 17.99 9.06
CA LEU A 304 -0.57 18.10 10.06
C LEU A 304 -1.14 18.16 11.49
N GLU A 305 -2.25 18.86 11.69
CA GLU A 305 -2.93 18.91 13.00
C GLU A 305 -3.40 17.50 13.41
N LYS A 306 -4.01 16.76 12.49
CA LYS A 306 -4.41 15.37 12.75
C LYS A 306 -3.23 14.44 12.95
N GLU A 307 -2.10 14.67 12.30
CA GLU A 307 -0.87 13.92 12.54
C GLU A 307 -0.32 14.15 13.95
N ILE A 308 -0.34 15.39 14.44
CA ILE A 308 0.04 15.71 15.82
C ILE A 308 -0.87 14.97 16.82
N GLU A 309 -2.19 14.96 16.59
CA GLU A 309 -3.12 14.19 17.41
C GLU A 309 -2.82 12.68 17.39
N LEU A 310 -2.50 12.13 16.20
CA LEU A 310 -2.11 10.75 16.02
C LEU A 310 -0.85 10.42 16.83
N LYS A 311 0.19 11.25 16.76
CA LYS A 311 1.43 11.10 17.54
C LYS A 311 1.19 11.14 19.04
N LYS A 312 0.31 12.00 19.53
CA LYS A 312 -0.11 12.00 20.94
C LYS A 312 -0.77 10.69 21.34
N LYS A 313 -1.63 10.11 20.47
CA LYS A 313 -2.24 8.80 20.73
C LYS A 313 -1.24 7.65 20.63
N GLN A 314 -0.21 7.77 19.83
CA GLN A 314 0.90 6.81 19.77
C GLN A 314 1.69 6.80 21.09
N VAL A 315 1.93 7.96 21.70
CA VAL A 315 2.52 8.05 23.04
C VAL A 315 1.63 7.35 24.07
N ASP A 316 0.29 7.60 24.04
CA ASP A 316 -0.66 6.92 24.93
C ASP A 316 -0.61 5.39 24.74
N LEU A 317 -0.47 4.93 23.50
CA LEU A 317 -0.34 3.52 23.16
C LEU A 317 0.92 2.92 23.77
N THR A 318 2.08 3.57 23.62
CA THR A 318 3.34 3.10 24.18
C THR A 318 3.32 3.11 25.73
N ARG A 319 2.71 4.13 26.33
CA ARG A 319 2.53 4.18 27.79
C ARG A 319 1.68 3.02 28.32
N SER A 320 0.76 2.49 27.53
CA SER A 320 -0.08 1.36 27.95
C SER A 320 0.72 0.08 28.19
N ASP A 321 1.90 -0.06 27.60
CA ASP A 321 2.77 -1.23 27.79
C ASP A 321 3.39 -1.28 29.21
N PHE A 322 3.43 -0.15 29.93
CA PHE A 322 3.88 -0.07 31.32
C PHE A 322 2.74 -0.32 32.32
N LEU A 323 1.49 -0.48 31.86
CA LEU A 323 0.32 -0.70 32.69
C LEU A 323 -0.03 -2.19 32.76
N PRO A 324 -0.66 -2.65 33.86
CA PRO A 324 -1.13 -4.02 33.97
C PRO A 324 -2.05 -4.41 32.80
N GLN A 325 -1.96 -5.67 32.37
CA GLN A 325 -2.84 -6.24 31.35
C GLN A 325 -3.64 -7.39 31.96
N LEU A 326 -4.94 -7.41 31.76
CA LEU A 326 -5.85 -8.42 32.26
C LEU A 326 -6.68 -8.97 31.11
N GLY A 327 -6.70 -10.28 30.97
CA GLY A 327 -7.50 -11.00 29.99
C GLY A 327 -8.01 -12.31 30.56
N ILE A 328 -9.02 -12.85 29.92
CA ILE A 328 -9.54 -14.20 30.15
C ILE A 328 -9.30 -15.01 28.90
N SER A 329 -8.76 -16.22 29.08
CA SER A 329 -8.67 -17.20 28.00
C SER A 329 -9.30 -18.51 28.43
N ALA A 330 -10.01 -19.15 27.52
CA ALA A 330 -10.54 -20.49 27.67
C ALA A 330 -10.15 -21.30 26.45
N SER A 331 -9.60 -22.50 26.66
CA SER A 331 -9.26 -23.39 25.59
C SER A 331 -9.90 -24.76 25.82
N TYR A 332 -10.35 -25.36 24.76
CA TYR A 332 -10.83 -26.74 24.74
C TYR A 332 -10.24 -27.42 23.51
N GLY A 333 -9.66 -28.61 23.75
CA GLY A 333 -9.06 -29.37 22.68
C GLY A 333 -9.07 -30.87 22.97
N TYR A 334 -8.96 -31.67 21.93
CA TYR A 334 -8.82 -33.10 21.98
C TYR A 334 -7.52 -33.49 21.24
N THR A 335 -6.74 -34.36 21.87
CA THR A 335 -5.51 -34.90 21.31
C THR A 335 -5.55 -36.43 21.42
N ASP A 336 -5.19 -37.12 20.33
CA ASP A 336 -5.12 -38.57 20.27
C ASP A 336 -3.96 -39.03 19.38
N GLY A 337 -3.60 -40.32 19.46
CA GLY A 337 -2.54 -40.92 18.66
C GLY A 337 -1.12 -40.71 19.20
N ILE A 338 -0.97 -40.29 20.46
CA ILE A 338 0.31 -40.23 21.15
C ILE A 338 0.47 -41.53 21.99
N THR A 339 1.50 -42.33 21.71
CA THR A 339 1.81 -43.53 22.43
C THR A 339 3.04 -43.31 23.28
N VAL A 340 2.92 -43.65 24.57
CA VAL A 340 4.04 -43.63 25.51
C VAL A 340 4.14 -45.03 26.13
N ASN A 341 5.32 -45.64 26.09
CA ASN A 341 5.54 -47.03 26.57
C ASN A 341 4.65 -48.10 25.92
N GLY A 342 4.27 -47.88 24.64
CA GLY A 342 3.44 -48.84 23.89
C GLY A 342 1.95 -48.84 24.28
N THR A 343 1.51 -47.92 25.16
CA THR A 343 0.10 -47.68 25.47
C THR A 343 -0.35 -46.39 24.80
N SER A 344 -1.51 -46.41 24.12
CA SER A 344 -2.14 -45.22 23.61
C SER A 344 -3.01 -44.62 24.71
N ASP A 345 -2.60 -43.48 25.26
CA ASP A 345 -3.44 -42.73 26.18
C ASP A 345 -4.15 -41.63 25.45
N GLY A 346 -5.46 -41.77 25.27
CA GLY A 346 -6.33 -40.67 24.84
C GLY A 346 -6.47 -39.65 25.97
N MET A 347 -6.01 -38.42 25.75
CA MET A 347 -6.19 -37.30 26.70
C MET A 347 -7.35 -36.43 26.29
#